data_121ba1464406b0d3d3a94bc25616fe84
#
_entry.id   121ba1464406b0d3d3a94bc25616fe84
#
_cell.length_a   1.000
_cell.length_b   1.000
_cell.length_c   1.000
_cell.angle_alpha   90.00
_cell.angle_beta   90.00
_cell.angle_gamma   90.00
#
_symmetry.space_group_name_H-M   'P 1'
#
loop_
_entity.id
_entity.type
_entity.pdbx_description
1 polymer ?
#
loop_
_entity_poly.entity_id
_entity_poly.type
_entity_poly.pdbx_seq_one_letter_code
_entity_poly.pdbx_strand_id
1 'polypeptide(L)'
;LLEIPSGVIADVWGRREAMILSFIAYVASFLVFSLATSLTLLSVAMLFFAVGDAFRTGTHKAMIFAWLQQQGRGHERTRVYGYTRSWSKYGSAASVIVAAIIVYTTDTYLYVFYLTAIPYILGIVNFLGYPAKLNAARTGPVTAAGLLKHLREGFRQALGTSGLRRLLVESMGFQGYYEAAKDYLQPVLRAAAISLAAHWVVVRELSDIQQAALLIGPVFLLLHLAAGVASRLAHRFVDAVGDEERAAAWLWRADGVLFALLAVAAYQGLEVAVIAVFIILDTLHNVWRPVQLGRIDTHSQQETGATLLSIESQARRFMTVVAAPLLGLAVDAARTTSAGSPFWPVGVA
;
A
#
# COMPACT_ATOMS: atom_id res chain seq x y z
N LEU A 1 -10.17 7.22 -8.40
CA LEU A 1 -11.55 7.75 -8.50
C LEU A 1 -12.61 6.71 -8.13
N LEU A 2 -12.43 5.42 -8.47
CA LEU A 2 -13.43 4.37 -8.23
C LEU A 2 -13.52 3.90 -6.76
N GLU A 3 -12.53 4.17 -5.91
CA GLU A 3 -12.48 3.65 -4.53
C GLU A 3 -13.61 4.18 -3.63
N ILE A 4 -14.03 5.43 -3.80
CA ILE A 4 -15.12 5.99 -3.00
C ILE A 4 -16.47 5.38 -3.41
N PRO A 5 -16.84 5.36 -4.71
CA PRO A 5 -18.03 4.65 -5.14
C PRO A 5 -18.05 3.17 -4.75
N SER A 6 -16.93 2.47 -4.88
CA SER A 6 -16.84 1.06 -4.50
C SER A 6 -16.98 0.82 -3.00
N GLY A 7 -16.48 1.74 -2.16
CA GLY A 7 -16.69 1.71 -0.72
C GLY A 7 -18.18 1.86 -0.34
N VAL A 8 -18.88 2.78 -0.99
CA VAL A 8 -20.33 2.95 -0.83
C VAL A 8 -21.09 1.70 -1.28
N ILE A 9 -20.73 1.14 -2.45
CA ILE A 9 -21.32 -0.09 -2.95
C ILE A 9 -21.09 -1.24 -1.96
N ALA A 10 -19.87 -1.37 -1.41
CA ALA A 10 -19.56 -2.40 -0.44
C ALA A 10 -20.37 -2.27 0.87
N ASP A 11 -20.61 -1.04 1.34
CA ASP A 11 -21.41 -0.82 2.56
C ASP A 11 -22.90 -1.07 2.32
N VAL A 12 -23.44 -0.79 1.11
CA VAL A 12 -24.86 -0.96 0.77
C VAL A 12 -25.19 -2.36 0.24
N TRP A 13 -24.36 -2.90 -0.68
CA TRP A 13 -24.59 -4.18 -1.36
C TRP A 13 -24.13 -5.37 -0.51
N GLY A 14 -22.98 -5.22 0.15
CA GLY A 14 -22.37 -6.24 1.00
C GLY A 14 -20.85 -6.27 0.83
N ARG A 15 -20.16 -6.27 1.95
CA ARG A 15 -18.68 -6.26 1.98
C ARG A 15 -18.08 -7.57 1.47
N ARG A 16 -18.72 -8.71 1.77
CA ARG A 16 -18.31 -10.03 1.30
C ARG A 16 -18.41 -10.12 -0.22
N GLU A 17 -19.54 -9.72 -0.78
CA GLU A 17 -19.80 -9.74 -2.21
C GLU A 17 -18.84 -8.81 -2.96
N ALA A 18 -18.57 -7.62 -2.41
CA ALA A 18 -17.59 -6.67 -2.93
C ALA A 18 -16.17 -7.26 -2.96
N MET A 19 -15.77 -8.02 -1.92
CA MET A 19 -14.47 -8.70 -1.89
C MET A 19 -14.36 -9.81 -2.93
N ILE A 20 -15.43 -10.60 -3.13
CA ILE A 20 -15.47 -11.65 -4.17
C ILE A 20 -15.34 -11.01 -5.56
N LEU A 21 -16.10 -9.94 -5.84
CA LEU A 21 -16.00 -9.20 -7.10
C LEU A 21 -14.59 -8.65 -7.33
N SER A 22 -13.98 -8.08 -6.27
CA SER A 22 -12.60 -7.61 -6.32
C SER A 22 -11.64 -8.70 -6.78
N PHE A 23 -11.73 -9.89 -6.19
CA PHE A 23 -10.82 -10.99 -6.52
C PHE A 23 -11.07 -11.58 -7.90
N ILE A 24 -12.33 -11.63 -8.36
CA ILE A 24 -12.65 -11.99 -9.75
C ILE A 24 -12.00 -10.99 -10.72
N ALA A 25 -12.09 -9.69 -10.44
CA ALA A 25 -11.48 -8.66 -11.27
C ALA A 25 -9.94 -8.78 -11.29
N TYR A 26 -9.29 -9.11 -10.18
CA TYR A 26 -7.85 -9.38 -10.14
C TYR A 26 -7.47 -10.63 -10.97
N VAL A 27 -8.21 -11.73 -10.85
CA VAL A 27 -7.95 -12.93 -11.67
C VAL A 27 -8.05 -12.59 -13.15
N ALA A 28 -9.12 -11.89 -13.57
CA ALA A 28 -9.28 -11.44 -14.95
C ALA A 28 -8.10 -10.54 -15.39
N SER A 29 -7.70 -9.60 -14.54
CA SER A 29 -6.55 -8.73 -14.80
C SER A 29 -5.27 -9.51 -15.06
N PHE A 30 -4.89 -10.43 -14.18
CA PHE A 30 -3.64 -11.18 -14.32
C PHE A 30 -3.66 -12.13 -15.52
N LEU A 31 -4.81 -12.72 -15.85
CA LEU A 31 -4.94 -13.52 -17.07
C LEU A 31 -4.79 -12.65 -18.32
N VAL A 32 -5.37 -11.45 -18.34
CA VAL A 32 -5.19 -10.53 -19.47
C VAL A 32 -3.76 -10.02 -19.55
N PHE A 33 -3.09 -9.72 -18.42
CA PHE A 33 -1.66 -9.35 -18.39
C PHE A 33 -0.77 -10.44 -19.00
N SER A 34 -1.06 -11.71 -18.71
CA SER A 34 -0.28 -12.82 -19.25
C SER A 34 -0.43 -12.99 -20.78
N LEU A 35 -1.52 -12.49 -21.36
CA LEU A 35 -1.80 -12.54 -22.80
C LEU A 35 -1.49 -11.21 -23.50
N ALA A 36 -1.09 -10.16 -22.75
CA ALA A 36 -0.96 -8.82 -23.27
C ALA A 36 0.29 -8.64 -24.14
N THR A 37 0.09 -8.50 -25.43
CA THR A 37 1.12 -8.19 -26.44
C THR A 37 0.99 -6.78 -27.01
N SER A 38 -0.04 -6.02 -26.60
CA SER A 38 -0.33 -4.67 -27.09
C SER A 38 -0.65 -3.73 -25.95
N LEU A 39 -0.46 -2.43 -26.17
CA LEU A 39 -0.81 -1.38 -25.19
C LEU A 39 -2.31 -1.41 -24.86
N THR A 40 -3.16 -1.75 -25.82
CA THR A 40 -4.60 -1.87 -25.59
C THR A 40 -4.92 -3.00 -24.59
N LEU A 41 -4.34 -4.18 -24.75
CA LEU A 41 -4.54 -5.30 -23.83
C LEU A 41 -3.95 -4.99 -22.45
N LEU A 42 -2.79 -4.33 -22.38
CA LEU A 42 -2.24 -3.84 -21.12
C LEU A 42 -3.20 -2.86 -20.42
N SER A 43 -3.80 -1.94 -21.17
CA SER A 43 -4.78 -0.98 -20.64
C SER A 43 -6.03 -1.69 -20.10
N VAL A 44 -6.54 -2.70 -20.81
CA VAL A 44 -7.67 -3.53 -20.35
C VAL A 44 -7.33 -4.28 -19.07
N ALA A 45 -6.14 -4.89 -19.00
CA ALA A 45 -5.66 -5.54 -17.78
C ALA A 45 -5.61 -4.57 -16.60
N MET A 46 -5.08 -3.36 -16.81
CA MET A 46 -5.03 -2.30 -15.80
C MET A 46 -6.42 -1.84 -15.36
N LEU A 47 -7.40 -1.80 -16.24
CA LEU A 47 -8.78 -1.47 -15.87
C LEU A 47 -9.36 -2.53 -14.91
N PHE A 48 -9.21 -3.82 -15.22
CA PHE A 48 -9.63 -4.89 -14.31
C PHE A 48 -8.88 -4.81 -12.96
N PHE A 49 -7.57 -4.53 -12.98
CA PHE A 49 -6.77 -4.33 -11.76
C PHE A 49 -7.33 -3.17 -10.92
N ALA A 50 -7.61 -2.03 -11.55
CA ALA A 50 -8.14 -0.84 -10.88
C ALA A 50 -9.52 -1.10 -10.25
N VAL A 51 -10.40 -1.86 -10.91
CA VAL A 51 -11.68 -2.31 -10.35
C VAL A 51 -11.44 -3.19 -9.13
N GLY A 52 -10.56 -4.19 -9.23
CA GLY A 52 -10.20 -5.08 -8.13
C GLY A 52 -9.69 -4.31 -6.92
N ASP A 53 -8.74 -3.38 -7.12
CA ASP A 53 -8.14 -2.59 -6.05
C ASP A 53 -9.16 -1.63 -5.40
N ALA A 54 -10.02 -1.01 -6.19
CA ALA A 54 -11.06 -0.13 -5.70
C ALA A 54 -12.02 -0.84 -4.73
N PHE A 55 -12.52 -2.02 -5.08
CA PHE A 55 -13.43 -2.78 -4.22
C PHE A 55 -12.73 -3.37 -2.98
N ARG A 56 -11.45 -3.67 -3.04
CA ARG A 56 -10.69 -4.27 -1.92
C ARG A 56 -10.29 -3.27 -0.86
N THR A 57 -9.84 -2.08 -1.25
CA THR A 57 -9.05 -1.19 -0.39
C THR A 57 -9.74 -0.76 0.90
N GLY A 58 -10.99 -0.30 0.85
CA GLY A 58 -11.76 0.07 2.04
C GLY A 58 -12.43 -1.13 2.71
N THR A 59 -12.99 -2.02 1.88
CA THR A 59 -13.87 -3.12 2.28
C THR A 59 -13.20 -4.13 3.20
N HIS A 60 -12.00 -4.61 2.87
CA HIS A 60 -11.27 -5.60 3.68
C HIS A 60 -11.03 -5.10 5.11
N LYS A 61 -10.61 -3.85 5.27
CA LYS A 61 -10.35 -3.24 6.57
C LYS A 61 -11.64 -3.06 7.38
N ALA A 62 -12.70 -2.59 6.71
CA ALA A 62 -14.02 -2.42 7.33
C ALA A 62 -14.60 -3.75 7.84
N MET A 63 -14.35 -4.88 7.12
CA MET A 63 -14.77 -6.21 7.59
C MET A 63 -14.05 -6.62 8.88
N ILE A 64 -12.73 -6.38 8.98
CA ILE A 64 -11.94 -6.68 10.18
C ILE A 64 -12.49 -5.90 11.38
N PHE A 65 -12.70 -4.60 11.20
CA PHE A 65 -13.17 -3.73 12.28
C PHE A 65 -14.62 -4.03 12.69
N ALA A 66 -15.51 -4.30 11.73
CA ALA A 66 -16.87 -4.73 12.02
C ALA A 66 -16.88 -6.04 12.82
N TRP A 67 -16.04 -7.01 12.48
CA TRP A 67 -15.92 -8.24 13.24
C TRP A 67 -15.43 -7.98 14.67
N LEU A 68 -14.42 -7.13 14.87
CA LEU A 68 -13.94 -6.76 16.20
C LEU A 68 -15.01 -6.07 17.04
N GLN A 69 -15.79 -5.18 16.44
CA GLN A 69 -16.91 -4.51 17.13
C GLN A 69 -17.98 -5.53 17.56
N GLN A 70 -18.36 -6.48 16.68
CA GLN A 70 -19.34 -7.53 17.00
C GLN A 70 -18.87 -8.45 18.14
N GLN A 71 -17.55 -8.63 18.30
CA GLN A 71 -16.95 -9.42 19.37
C GLN A 71 -16.68 -8.61 20.66
N GLY A 72 -17.01 -7.32 20.71
CA GLY A 72 -16.67 -6.45 21.84
C GLY A 72 -15.16 -6.16 21.98
N ARG A 73 -14.36 -6.48 20.95
CA ARG A 73 -12.90 -6.39 20.94
C ARG A 73 -12.39 -5.15 20.21
N GLY A 74 -13.15 -4.08 20.19
CA GLY A 74 -12.79 -2.85 19.51
C GLY A 74 -11.45 -2.24 19.95
N HIS A 75 -11.02 -2.47 21.19
CA HIS A 75 -9.71 -2.02 21.70
C HIS A 75 -8.51 -2.74 21.05
N GLU A 76 -8.73 -3.86 20.37
CA GLU A 76 -7.65 -4.62 19.70
C GLU A 76 -7.46 -4.23 18.22
N ARG A 77 -8.05 -3.14 17.73
CA ARG A 77 -8.02 -2.74 16.31
C ARG A 77 -6.60 -2.71 15.72
N THR A 78 -5.72 -1.95 16.35
CA THR A 78 -4.32 -1.80 15.94
C THR A 78 -3.58 -3.13 15.94
N ARG A 79 -3.79 -3.97 16.96
CA ARG A 79 -3.18 -5.29 17.10
C ARG A 79 -3.62 -6.25 15.99
N VAL A 80 -4.93 -6.42 15.81
CA VAL A 80 -5.49 -7.40 14.85
C VAL A 80 -5.20 -6.96 13.42
N TYR A 81 -5.36 -5.67 13.12
CA TYR A 81 -5.02 -5.15 11.80
C TYR A 81 -3.52 -5.27 11.52
N GLY A 82 -2.66 -5.01 12.51
CA GLY A 82 -1.21 -5.19 12.40
C GLY A 82 -0.83 -6.65 12.09
N TYR A 83 -1.45 -7.63 12.73
CA TYR A 83 -1.25 -9.05 12.42
C TYR A 83 -1.70 -9.41 11.01
N THR A 84 -2.88 -8.97 10.60
CA THR A 84 -3.39 -9.22 9.24
C THR A 84 -2.45 -8.65 8.18
N ARG A 85 -1.99 -7.42 8.39
CA ARG A 85 -1.03 -6.75 7.51
C ARG A 85 0.32 -7.46 7.49
N SER A 86 0.80 -7.92 8.63
CA SER A 86 2.07 -8.68 8.75
C SER A 86 2.04 -9.94 7.88
N TRP A 87 0.96 -10.72 7.94
CA TRP A 87 0.80 -11.89 7.08
C TRP A 87 0.77 -11.55 5.59
N SER A 88 0.12 -10.44 5.22
CA SER A 88 0.16 -9.93 3.85
C SER A 88 1.59 -9.59 3.41
N LYS A 89 2.39 -8.98 4.28
CA LYS A 89 3.79 -8.65 4.00
C LYS A 89 4.69 -9.89 3.88
N TYR A 90 4.49 -10.89 4.75
CA TYR A 90 5.21 -12.16 4.64
C TYR A 90 4.82 -12.93 3.37
N GLY A 91 3.55 -12.88 2.96
CA GLY A 91 3.12 -13.39 1.66
C GLY A 91 3.81 -12.68 0.50
N SER A 92 3.95 -11.36 0.56
CA SER A 92 4.72 -10.59 -0.43
C SER A 92 6.19 -10.98 -0.44
N ALA A 93 6.81 -11.19 0.72
CA ALA A 93 8.20 -11.66 0.83
C ALA A 93 8.39 -13.03 0.16
N ALA A 94 7.48 -13.97 0.43
CA ALA A 94 7.49 -15.29 -0.22
C ALA A 94 7.29 -15.17 -1.74
N SER A 95 6.39 -14.29 -2.18
CA SER A 95 6.15 -14.04 -3.61
C SER A 95 7.37 -13.48 -4.33
N VAL A 96 8.18 -12.64 -3.68
CA VAL A 96 9.45 -12.14 -4.25
C VAL A 96 10.41 -13.30 -4.53
N ILE A 97 10.55 -14.24 -3.59
CA ILE A 97 11.43 -15.41 -3.77
C ILE A 97 10.92 -16.26 -4.95
N VAL A 98 9.62 -16.58 -4.96
CA VAL A 98 9.02 -17.39 -6.02
C VAL A 98 9.17 -16.70 -7.38
N ALA A 99 8.87 -15.40 -7.45
CA ALA A 99 9.01 -14.62 -8.68
C ALA A 99 10.47 -14.57 -9.16
N ALA A 100 11.43 -14.36 -8.26
CA ALA A 100 12.85 -14.34 -8.59
C ALA A 100 13.33 -15.69 -9.18
N ILE A 101 12.91 -16.80 -8.57
CA ILE A 101 13.24 -18.16 -9.07
C ILE A 101 12.66 -18.36 -10.47
N ILE A 102 11.37 -18.04 -10.68
CA ILE A 102 10.71 -18.20 -11.97
C ILE A 102 11.39 -17.35 -13.04
N VAL A 103 11.61 -16.07 -12.74
CA VAL A 103 12.22 -15.13 -13.69
C VAL A 103 13.65 -15.55 -14.00
N TYR A 104 14.43 -15.98 -13.01
CA TYR A 104 15.80 -16.47 -13.23
C TYR A 104 15.85 -17.70 -14.12
N THR A 105 14.90 -18.66 -13.95
CA THR A 105 14.88 -19.91 -14.70
C THR A 105 14.24 -19.81 -16.08
N THR A 106 13.30 -18.89 -16.27
CA THR A 106 12.49 -18.78 -17.51
C THR A 106 12.80 -17.56 -18.36
N ASP A 107 13.57 -16.62 -17.82
CA ASP A 107 13.90 -15.29 -18.43
C ASP A 107 12.65 -14.51 -18.89
N THR A 108 11.50 -14.71 -18.20
CA THR A 108 10.25 -14.03 -18.52
C THR A 108 9.38 -13.82 -17.29
N TYR A 109 8.59 -12.75 -17.30
CA TYR A 109 7.56 -12.47 -16.27
C TYR A 109 6.23 -13.17 -16.51
N LEU A 110 6.03 -13.83 -17.66
CA LEU A 110 4.76 -14.41 -18.06
C LEU A 110 4.17 -15.37 -17.01
N TYR A 111 4.98 -16.30 -16.53
CA TYR A 111 4.54 -17.28 -15.54
C TYR A 111 4.24 -16.68 -14.16
N VAL A 112 4.85 -15.53 -13.83
CA VAL A 112 4.54 -14.82 -12.60
C VAL A 112 3.09 -14.34 -12.62
N PHE A 113 2.60 -13.82 -13.76
CA PHE A 113 1.20 -13.40 -13.90
C PHE A 113 0.23 -14.58 -13.76
N TYR A 114 0.49 -15.72 -14.40
CA TYR A 114 -0.36 -16.91 -14.25
C TYR A 114 -0.42 -17.40 -12.79
N LEU A 115 0.72 -17.49 -12.12
CA LEU A 115 0.80 -17.96 -10.75
C LEU A 115 0.14 -16.98 -9.77
N THR A 116 0.17 -15.69 -10.07
CA THR A 116 -0.50 -14.66 -9.24
C THR A 116 -2.02 -14.84 -9.20
N ALA A 117 -2.64 -15.44 -10.22
CA ALA A 117 -4.08 -15.71 -10.21
C ALA A 117 -4.48 -16.74 -9.13
N ILE A 118 -3.61 -17.70 -8.79
CA ILE A 118 -3.91 -18.79 -7.86
C ILE A 118 -4.31 -18.29 -6.46
N PRO A 119 -3.53 -17.42 -5.78
CA PRO A 119 -3.91 -16.90 -4.47
C PRO A 119 -5.25 -16.16 -4.47
N TYR A 120 -5.60 -15.47 -5.56
CA TYR A 120 -6.88 -14.77 -5.67
C TYR A 120 -8.05 -15.74 -5.85
N ILE A 121 -7.87 -16.83 -6.61
CA ILE A 121 -8.88 -17.90 -6.72
C ILE A 121 -9.10 -18.55 -5.34
N LEU A 122 -8.04 -18.87 -4.61
CA LEU A 122 -8.14 -19.38 -3.24
C LEU A 122 -8.82 -18.37 -2.31
N GLY A 123 -8.56 -17.08 -2.50
CA GLY A 123 -9.23 -16.01 -1.79
C GLY A 123 -10.74 -15.95 -2.07
N ILE A 124 -11.18 -16.15 -3.31
CA ILE A 124 -12.61 -16.25 -3.66
C ILE A 124 -13.25 -17.39 -2.88
N VAL A 125 -12.65 -18.59 -2.92
CA VAL A 125 -13.15 -19.77 -2.19
C VAL A 125 -13.25 -19.48 -0.69
N ASN A 126 -12.24 -18.85 -0.10
CA ASN A 126 -12.25 -18.46 1.30
C ASN A 126 -13.40 -17.47 1.62
N PHE A 127 -13.61 -16.44 0.79
CA PHE A 127 -14.68 -15.46 1.02
C PHE A 127 -16.08 -16.04 0.80
N LEU A 128 -16.24 -17.06 -0.04
CA LEU A 128 -17.50 -17.79 -0.16
C LEU A 128 -17.93 -18.44 1.18
N GLY A 129 -16.96 -18.84 2.02
CA GLY A 129 -17.22 -19.38 3.36
C GLY A 129 -17.49 -18.33 4.44
N TYR A 130 -17.33 -17.04 4.18
CA TYR A 130 -17.53 -15.98 5.19
C TYR A 130 -19.00 -15.78 5.53
N PRO A 131 -19.34 -15.61 6.82
CA PRO A 131 -20.72 -15.42 7.25
C PRO A 131 -21.26 -14.06 6.78
N ALA A 132 -22.51 -14.06 6.29
CA ALA A 132 -23.20 -12.84 5.81
C ALA A 132 -23.35 -11.76 6.90
N LYS A 133 -23.30 -12.13 8.19
CA LYS A 133 -23.34 -11.19 9.33
C LYS A 133 -22.17 -10.21 9.39
N LEU A 134 -21.10 -10.45 8.62
CA LEU A 134 -19.97 -9.50 8.47
C LEU A 134 -20.24 -8.40 7.43
N ASN A 135 -21.31 -8.53 6.65
CA ASN A 135 -21.80 -7.44 5.84
C ASN A 135 -22.33 -6.32 6.75
N ALA A 136 -22.19 -5.08 6.31
CA ALA A 136 -22.92 -3.97 6.94
C ALA A 136 -24.41 -4.25 6.89
N ALA A 137 -25.16 -3.78 7.89
CA ALA A 137 -26.61 -3.87 7.84
C ALA A 137 -27.09 -3.18 6.55
N ARG A 138 -27.85 -3.92 5.72
CA ARG A 138 -28.40 -3.38 4.48
C ARG A 138 -29.31 -2.19 4.81
N THR A 139 -28.89 -0.98 4.49
CA THR A 139 -29.61 0.26 4.81
C THR A 139 -30.69 0.62 3.77
N GLY A 140 -31.08 -0.34 2.90
CA GLY A 140 -32.14 -0.15 1.92
C GLY A 140 -31.84 -0.78 0.54
N PRO A 141 -32.70 -0.55 -0.46
CA PRO A 141 -32.47 -1.01 -1.83
C PRO A 141 -31.24 -0.33 -2.42
N VAL A 142 -30.46 -1.08 -3.21
CA VAL A 142 -29.30 -0.56 -3.95
C VAL A 142 -29.81 0.31 -5.09
N THR A 143 -30.18 1.54 -4.79
CA THR A 143 -30.62 2.54 -5.77
C THR A 143 -29.54 3.63 -5.92
N ALA A 144 -29.48 4.28 -7.09
CA ALA A 144 -28.54 5.38 -7.30
C ALA A 144 -28.73 6.50 -6.26
N ALA A 145 -29.99 6.80 -5.89
CA ALA A 145 -30.30 7.80 -4.84
C ALA A 145 -29.79 7.35 -3.45
N GLY A 146 -29.95 6.04 -3.10
CA GLY A 146 -29.42 5.47 -1.86
C GLY A 146 -27.90 5.52 -1.81
N LEU A 147 -27.22 5.17 -2.89
CA LEU A 147 -25.76 5.26 -3.01
C LEU A 147 -25.28 6.71 -2.86
N LEU A 148 -25.95 7.67 -3.53
CA LEU A 148 -25.59 9.09 -3.41
C LEU A 148 -25.81 9.64 -2.01
N LYS A 149 -26.90 9.24 -1.34
CA LYS A 149 -27.18 9.60 0.05
C LYS A 149 -26.07 9.08 0.97
N HIS A 150 -25.71 7.80 0.84
CA HIS A 150 -24.67 7.16 1.66
C HIS A 150 -23.29 7.79 1.43
N LEU A 151 -22.96 8.11 0.17
CA LEU A 151 -21.77 8.85 -0.22
C LEU A 151 -21.72 10.22 0.47
N ARG A 152 -22.84 10.98 0.42
CA ARG A 152 -22.95 12.30 1.07
C ARG A 152 -22.78 12.20 2.59
N GLU A 153 -23.35 11.18 3.21
CA GLU A 153 -23.20 10.92 4.65
C GLU A 153 -21.74 10.63 5.01
N GLY A 154 -21.04 9.77 4.25
CA GLY A 154 -19.63 9.49 4.43
C GLY A 154 -18.74 10.74 4.31
N PHE A 155 -18.96 11.56 3.29
CA PHE A 155 -18.25 12.84 3.15
C PHE A 155 -18.59 13.84 4.26
N ARG A 156 -19.85 13.94 4.64
CA ARG A 156 -20.28 14.81 5.75
C ARG A 156 -19.62 14.38 7.06
N GLN A 157 -19.52 13.09 7.33
CA GLN A 157 -18.83 12.55 8.51
C GLN A 157 -17.32 12.84 8.42
N ALA A 158 -16.68 12.54 7.29
CA ALA A 158 -15.25 12.70 7.08
C ALA A 158 -14.79 14.17 7.23
N LEU A 159 -15.54 15.11 6.66
CA LEU A 159 -15.18 16.53 6.66
C LEU A 159 -15.82 17.32 7.81
N GLY A 160 -16.96 16.86 8.34
CA GLY A 160 -17.69 17.53 9.42
C GLY A 160 -17.08 17.29 10.80
N THR A 161 -16.39 16.16 11.01
CA THR A 161 -15.77 15.83 12.29
C THR A 161 -14.32 16.32 12.29
N SER A 162 -13.98 17.24 13.20
CA SER A 162 -12.64 17.84 13.29
C SER A 162 -11.54 16.77 13.47
N GLY A 163 -11.80 15.75 14.29
CA GLY A 163 -10.89 14.64 14.50
C GLY A 163 -10.61 13.85 13.21
N LEU A 164 -11.65 13.45 12.46
CA LEU A 164 -11.48 12.74 11.18
C LEU A 164 -10.77 13.59 10.13
N ARG A 165 -11.14 14.86 10.00
CA ARG A 165 -10.46 15.78 9.08
C ARG A 165 -8.96 15.89 9.37
N ARG A 166 -8.57 15.99 10.64
CA ARG A 166 -7.17 15.97 11.07
C ARG A 166 -6.50 14.66 10.67
N LEU A 167 -7.11 13.50 10.94
CA LEU A 167 -6.56 12.19 10.59
C LEU A 167 -6.42 11.99 9.08
N LEU A 168 -7.34 12.54 8.27
CA LEU A 168 -7.20 12.52 6.80
C LEU A 168 -6.00 13.33 6.34
N VAL A 169 -5.81 14.55 6.87
CA VAL A 169 -4.63 15.38 6.56
C VAL A 169 -3.34 14.71 7.00
N GLU A 170 -3.32 14.10 8.18
CA GLU A 170 -2.17 13.30 8.64
C GLU A 170 -1.88 12.14 7.69
N SER A 171 -2.91 11.41 7.22
CA SER A 171 -2.71 10.34 6.24
C SER A 171 -2.17 10.85 4.89
N MET A 172 -2.59 12.03 4.46
CA MET A 172 -2.08 12.67 3.23
C MET A 172 -0.60 13.00 3.37
N GLY A 173 -0.22 13.73 4.42
CA GLY A 173 1.16 14.17 4.62
C GLY A 173 2.11 13.01 4.87
N PHE A 174 1.80 12.15 5.82
CA PHE A 174 2.68 11.06 6.21
C PHE A 174 2.77 9.95 5.14
N GLN A 175 1.64 9.34 4.80
CA GLN A 175 1.64 8.19 3.91
C GLN A 175 1.60 8.58 2.43
N GLY A 176 0.85 9.62 2.08
CA GLY A 176 0.69 10.03 0.68
C GLY A 176 1.97 10.59 0.08
N TYR A 177 2.74 11.36 0.84
CA TYR A 177 4.05 11.83 0.42
C TYR A 177 5.05 10.67 0.28
N TYR A 178 5.12 9.79 1.28
CA TYR A 178 6.00 8.62 1.23
C TYR A 178 5.70 7.73 0.02
N GLU A 179 4.44 7.54 -0.35
CA GLU A 179 4.07 6.75 -1.54
C GLU A 179 4.65 7.33 -2.84
N ALA A 180 4.80 8.66 -2.94
CA ALA A 180 5.50 9.28 -4.05
C ALA A 180 7.03 9.14 -3.94
N ALA A 181 7.57 9.34 -2.74
CA ALA A 181 9.03 9.29 -2.50
C ALA A 181 9.61 7.89 -2.69
N LYS A 182 8.90 6.83 -2.28
CA LYS A 182 9.41 5.45 -2.36
C LYS A 182 9.63 4.97 -3.79
N ASP A 183 8.95 5.53 -4.78
CA ASP A 183 9.12 5.14 -6.18
C ASP A 183 10.53 5.49 -6.70
N TYR A 184 11.20 6.46 -6.06
CA TYR A 184 12.61 6.79 -6.32
C TYR A 184 13.60 5.75 -5.79
N LEU A 185 13.17 4.81 -4.94
CA LEU A 185 14.03 3.69 -4.52
C LEU A 185 14.42 2.80 -5.72
N GLN A 186 13.53 2.58 -6.69
CA GLN A 186 13.83 1.74 -7.86
C GLN A 186 14.98 2.29 -8.72
N PRO A 187 15.01 3.56 -9.14
CA PRO A 187 16.16 4.16 -9.82
C PRO A 187 17.47 4.03 -9.04
N VAL A 188 17.44 4.26 -7.72
CA VAL A 188 18.62 4.13 -6.86
C VAL A 188 19.11 2.68 -6.83
N LEU A 189 18.22 1.72 -6.64
CA LEU A 189 18.56 0.30 -6.67
C LEU A 189 19.12 -0.13 -8.02
N ARG A 190 18.57 0.38 -9.12
CA ARG A 190 19.06 0.08 -10.47
C ARG A 190 20.47 0.64 -10.68
N ALA A 191 20.76 1.86 -10.24
CA ALA A 191 22.09 2.45 -10.31
C ALA A 191 23.10 1.65 -9.49
N ALA A 192 22.76 1.27 -8.26
CA ALA A 192 23.59 0.42 -7.40
C ALA A 192 23.80 -0.98 -8.01
N ALA A 193 22.77 -1.57 -8.62
CA ALA A 193 22.85 -2.87 -9.28
C ALA A 193 23.81 -2.84 -10.48
N ILE A 194 23.76 -1.81 -11.32
CA ILE A 194 24.68 -1.63 -12.45
C ILE A 194 26.11 -1.48 -11.96
N SER A 195 26.33 -0.70 -10.90
CA SER A 195 27.65 -0.52 -10.27
C SER A 195 28.21 -1.85 -9.74
N LEU A 196 27.38 -2.65 -9.05
CA LEU A 196 27.76 -3.98 -8.53
C LEU A 196 28.02 -4.98 -9.65
N ALA A 197 27.16 -5.03 -10.68
CA ALA A 197 27.31 -5.91 -11.83
C ALA A 197 28.63 -5.66 -12.56
N ALA A 198 29.11 -4.40 -12.59
CA ALA A 198 30.39 -4.06 -13.19
C ALA A 198 31.60 -4.78 -12.53
N HIS A 199 31.49 -5.15 -11.25
CA HIS A 199 32.55 -5.81 -10.48
C HIS A 199 32.45 -7.35 -10.44
N TRP A 200 31.29 -7.91 -10.78
CA TRP A 200 31.03 -9.36 -10.67
C TRP A 200 30.85 -9.99 -12.05
N VAL A 201 31.89 -10.69 -12.54
CA VAL A 201 31.91 -11.31 -13.89
C VAL A 201 30.71 -12.24 -14.13
N VAL A 202 30.30 -13.02 -13.11
CA VAL A 202 29.18 -13.96 -13.18
C VAL A 202 27.85 -13.26 -13.44
N VAL A 203 27.67 -12.03 -12.96
CA VAL A 203 26.42 -11.28 -13.12
C VAL A 203 26.33 -10.66 -14.51
N ARG A 204 27.46 -10.36 -15.16
CA ARG A 204 27.49 -9.78 -16.53
C ARG A 204 26.99 -10.71 -17.61
N GLU A 205 27.08 -12.01 -17.41
CA GLU A 205 26.62 -13.03 -18.37
C GLU A 205 25.10 -13.27 -18.31
N LEU A 206 24.42 -12.71 -17.30
CA LEU A 206 22.97 -12.82 -17.13
C LEU A 206 22.23 -11.78 -17.96
N SER A 207 20.99 -12.09 -18.36
CA SER A 207 20.10 -11.09 -18.97
C SER A 207 19.77 -9.95 -17.98
N ASP A 208 19.36 -8.79 -18.49
CA ASP A 208 18.95 -7.63 -17.67
C ASP A 208 17.84 -8.01 -16.68
N ILE A 209 16.94 -8.90 -17.09
CA ILE A 209 15.83 -9.41 -16.27
C ILE A 209 16.36 -10.27 -15.13
N GLN A 210 17.29 -11.17 -15.42
CA GLN A 210 17.92 -12.03 -14.41
C GLN A 210 18.79 -11.24 -13.44
N GLN A 211 19.54 -10.24 -13.94
CA GLN A 211 20.32 -9.33 -13.10
C GLN A 211 19.40 -8.57 -12.12
N ALA A 212 18.29 -8.02 -12.62
CA ALA A 212 17.31 -7.33 -11.79
C ALA A 212 16.73 -8.26 -10.72
N ALA A 213 16.37 -9.48 -11.06
CA ALA A 213 15.83 -10.45 -10.10
C ALA A 213 16.85 -10.78 -8.99
N LEU A 214 18.12 -10.95 -9.33
CA LEU A 214 19.18 -11.33 -8.39
C LEU A 214 19.61 -10.19 -7.48
N LEU A 215 19.68 -8.94 -7.97
CA LEU A 215 20.23 -7.81 -7.23
C LEU A 215 19.15 -7.00 -6.51
N ILE A 216 17.97 -6.84 -7.11
CA ILE A 216 16.87 -6.06 -6.54
C ILE A 216 15.98 -6.93 -5.63
N GLY A 217 15.80 -8.20 -5.98
CA GLY A 217 14.97 -9.15 -5.23
C GLY A 217 15.28 -9.21 -3.73
N PRO A 218 16.55 -9.37 -3.29
CA PRO A 218 16.91 -9.39 -1.87
C PRO A 218 16.52 -8.13 -1.10
N VAL A 219 16.60 -6.95 -1.72
CA VAL A 219 16.20 -5.68 -1.07
C VAL A 219 14.69 -5.65 -0.85
N PHE A 220 13.89 -6.04 -1.85
CA PHE A 220 12.44 -6.13 -1.68
C PHE A 220 12.04 -7.23 -0.69
N LEU A 221 12.76 -8.34 -0.65
CA LEU A 221 12.57 -9.37 0.37
C LEU A 221 12.76 -8.78 1.79
N LEU A 222 13.87 -8.08 2.02
CA LEU A 222 14.16 -7.42 3.30
C LEU A 222 13.10 -6.38 3.65
N LEU A 223 12.69 -5.53 2.69
CA LEU A 223 11.60 -4.56 2.87
C LEU A 223 10.32 -5.24 3.35
N HIS A 224 9.90 -6.31 2.68
CA HIS A 224 8.67 -7.00 3.05
C HIS A 224 8.79 -7.74 4.39
N LEU A 225 9.92 -8.35 4.72
CA LEU A 225 10.13 -8.98 6.01
C LEU A 225 10.13 -7.94 7.15
N ALA A 226 10.87 -6.85 7.00
CA ALA A 226 10.90 -5.76 7.97
C ALA A 226 9.50 -5.13 8.16
N ALA A 227 8.80 -4.85 7.06
CA ALA A 227 7.43 -4.35 7.08
C ALA A 227 6.45 -5.30 7.78
N GLY A 228 6.63 -6.61 7.61
CA GLY A 228 5.83 -7.64 8.28
C GLY A 228 6.05 -7.63 9.79
N VAL A 229 7.30 -7.61 10.23
CA VAL A 229 7.66 -7.49 11.66
C VAL A 229 7.14 -6.17 12.25
N ALA A 230 7.37 -5.06 11.58
CA ALA A 230 6.92 -3.73 11.99
C ALA A 230 5.40 -3.66 12.20
N SER A 231 4.62 -4.12 11.22
CA SER A 231 3.17 -4.16 11.32
C SER A 231 2.69 -5.04 12.49
N ARG A 232 3.35 -6.16 12.71
CA ARG A 232 3.03 -7.09 13.81
C ARG A 232 3.30 -6.49 15.18
N LEU A 233 4.36 -5.70 15.31
CA LEU A 233 4.80 -5.10 16.56
C LEU A 233 4.20 -3.71 16.82
N ALA A 234 3.42 -3.16 15.90
CA ALA A 234 2.86 -1.82 16.02
C ALA A 234 2.08 -1.60 17.34
N HIS A 235 1.31 -2.60 17.80
CA HIS A 235 0.60 -2.52 19.07
C HIS A 235 1.55 -2.43 20.27
N ARG A 236 2.68 -3.17 20.27
CA ARG A 236 3.67 -3.09 21.35
C ARG A 236 4.33 -1.72 21.42
N PHE A 237 4.52 -1.07 20.27
CA PHE A 237 5.01 0.29 20.23
C PHE A 237 3.99 1.27 20.85
N VAL A 238 2.70 1.11 20.55
CA VAL A 238 1.63 1.90 21.18
C VAL A 238 1.61 1.67 22.69
N ASP A 239 1.66 0.42 23.15
CA ASP A 239 1.67 0.06 24.57
C ASP A 239 2.88 0.68 25.30
N ALA A 240 4.06 0.68 24.67
CA ALA A 240 5.29 1.26 25.25
C ALA A 240 5.26 2.79 25.36
N VAL A 241 4.57 3.47 24.42
CA VAL A 241 4.48 4.95 24.38
C VAL A 241 3.28 5.46 25.18
N GLY A 242 2.27 4.61 25.41
CA GLY A 242 1.11 4.83 26.24
C GLY A 242 -0.22 4.93 25.48
N ASP A 243 -0.27 5.56 24.32
CA ASP A 243 -1.47 5.66 23.49
C ASP A 243 -1.17 5.87 21.99
N GLU A 244 -2.21 5.73 21.16
CA GLU A 244 -2.10 5.84 19.69
C GLU A 244 -1.74 7.27 19.23
N GLU A 245 -2.17 8.32 19.95
CA GLU A 245 -1.87 9.71 19.61
C GLU A 245 -0.40 10.04 19.84
N ARG A 246 0.16 9.61 20.98
CA ARG A 246 1.59 9.76 21.26
C ARG A 246 2.43 8.94 20.32
N ALA A 247 2.02 7.71 20.03
CA ALA A 247 2.69 6.86 19.05
C ALA A 247 2.75 7.54 17.68
N ALA A 248 1.64 8.08 17.19
CA ALA A 248 1.61 8.82 15.93
C ALA A 248 2.54 10.05 15.96
N ALA A 249 2.58 10.80 17.04
CA ALA A 249 3.46 11.97 17.17
C ALA A 249 4.96 11.60 17.15
N TRP A 250 5.34 10.48 17.79
CA TRP A 250 6.69 9.97 17.72
C TRP A 250 7.07 9.51 16.30
N LEU A 251 6.17 8.80 15.63
CA LEU A 251 6.40 8.35 14.25
C LEU A 251 6.57 9.53 13.29
N TRP A 252 5.79 10.60 13.45
CA TRP A 252 5.94 11.84 12.67
C TRP A 252 7.31 12.49 12.83
N ARG A 253 7.82 12.57 14.05
CA ARG A 253 9.16 13.14 14.32
C ARG A 253 10.25 12.26 13.71
N ALA A 254 10.15 10.94 13.87
CA ALA A 254 11.10 10.00 13.30
C ALA A 254 11.10 10.05 11.78
N ASP A 255 9.93 10.19 11.16
CA ASP A 255 9.77 10.33 9.70
C ASP A 255 10.52 11.57 9.16
N GLY A 256 10.31 12.73 9.78
CA GLY A 256 11.02 13.96 9.39
C GLY A 256 12.53 13.84 9.53
N VAL A 257 13.03 13.20 10.59
CA VAL A 257 14.47 12.94 10.76
C VAL A 257 14.99 12.01 9.67
N LEU A 258 14.27 10.94 9.35
CA LEU A 258 14.67 9.98 8.32
C LEU A 258 14.67 10.62 6.92
N PHE A 259 13.69 11.46 6.60
CA PHE A 259 13.70 12.20 5.34
C PHE A 259 14.88 13.17 5.26
N ALA A 260 15.23 13.88 6.35
CA ALA A 260 16.42 14.71 6.39
C ALA A 260 17.71 13.91 6.19
N LEU A 261 17.83 12.74 6.82
CA LEU A 261 18.95 11.82 6.61
C LEU A 261 19.00 11.30 5.17
N LEU A 262 17.85 11.01 4.57
CA LEU A 262 17.75 10.61 3.16
C LEU A 262 18.29 11.70 2.24
N ALA A 263 17.91 12.97 2.47
CA ALA A 263 18.41 14.11 1.70
C ALA A 263 19.93 14.22 1.78
N VAL A 264 20.49 14.15 2.99
CA VAL A 264 21.95 14.25 3.22
C VAL A 264 22.69 13.09 2.56
N ALA A 265 22.22 11.84 2.77
CA ALA A 265 22.83 10.65 2.17
C ALA A 265 22.79 10.69 0.65
N ALA A 266 21.66 11.11 0.06
CA ALA A 266 21.53 11.26 -1.39
C ALA A 266 22.41 12.39 -1.92
N TYR A 267 22.49 13.55 -1.24
CA TYR A 267 23.35 14.64 -1.64
C TYR A 267 24.84 14.26 -1.66
N GLN A 268 25.25 13.44 -0.69
CA GLN A 268 26.64 12.93 -0.62
C GLN A 268 26.91 11.74 -1.56
N GLY A 269 25.90 11.24 -2.30
CA GLY A 269 26.08 10.09 -3.18
C GLY A 269 26.26 8.75 -2.45
N LEU A 270 25.83 8.65 -1.18
CA LEU A 270 25.97 7.45 -0.35
C LEU A 270 24.83 6.46 -0.63
N GLU A 271 24.88 5.75 -1.78
CA GLU A 271 23.79 4.86 -2.25
C GLU A 271 23.37 3.82 -1.21
N VAL A 272 24.33 3.19 -0.51
CA VAL A 272 24.03 2.19 0.53
C VAL A 272 23.27 2.83 1.69
N ALA A 273 23.61 4.03 2.11
CA ALA A 273 22.92 4.78 3.15
C ALA A 273 21.50 5.16 2.70
N VAL A 274 21.32 5.58 1.45
CA VAL A 274 20.01 5.87 0.86
C VAL A 274 19.12 4.63 0.91
N ILE A 275 19.61 3.48 0.49
CA ILE A 275 18.86 2.21 0.54
C ILE A 275 18.50 1.85 1.98
N ALA A 276 19.44 1.96 2.92
CA ALA A 276 19.21 1.68 4.33
C ALA A 276 18.13 2.60 4.93
N VAL A 277 18.18 3.89 4.65
CA VAL A 277 17.17 4.85 5.11
C VAL A 277 15.79 4.55 4.52
N PHE A 278 15.69 4.17 3.23
CA PHE A 278 14.43 3.75 2.64
C PHE A 278 13.85 2.50 3.31
N ILE A 279 14.68 1.52 3.69
CA ILE A 279 14.24 0.32 4.42
C ILE A 279 13.68 0.72 5.80
N ILE A 280 14.34 1.65 6.50
CA ILE A 280 13.89 2.14 7.81
C ILE A 280 12.58 2.95 7.65
N LEU A 281 12.48 3.81 6.65
CA LEU A 281 11.25 4.55 6.33
C LEU A 281 10.09 3.59 6.04
N ASP A 282 10.26 2.59 5.16
CA ASP A 282 9.20 1.61 4.90
C ASP A 282 8.79 0.87 6.17
N THR A 283 9.75 0.51 7.01
CA THR A 283 9.51 -0.12 8.32
C THR A 283 8.66 0.78 9.21
N LEU A 284 9.00 2.05 9.33
CA LEU A 284 8.28 3.05 10.12
C LEU A 284 6.85 3.25 9.59
N HIS A 285 6.65 3.37 8.29
CA HIS A 285 5.34 3.50 7.66
C HIS A 285 4.46 2.25 7.88
N ASN A 286 5.06 1.07 8.00
CA ASN A 286 4.35 -0.15 8.32
C ASN A 286 4.02 -0.29 9.82
N VAL A 287 4.69 0.40 10.74
CA VAL A 287 4.24 0.62 12.14
C VAL A 287 3.09 1.61 12.17
N TRP A 288 3.22 2.74 11.47
CA TRP A 288 2.23 3.83 11.51
C TRP A 288 0.87 3.40 10.95
N ARG A 289 0.84 2.58 9.90
CA ARG A 289 -0.41 2.22 9.22
C ARG A 289 -1.47 1.55 10.12
N PRO A 290 -1.16 0.53 10.95
CA PRO A 290 -2.11 -0.02 11.92
C PRO A 290 -2.59 1.00 12.96
N VAL A 291 -1.68 1.85 13.47
CA VAL A 291 -2.00 2.90 14.43
C VAL A 291 -3.00 3.89 13.83
N GLN A 292 -2.72 4.40 12.65
CA GLN A 292 -3.57 5.38 11.98
C GLN A 292 -4.97 4.84 11.66
N LEU A 293 -5.05 3.59 11.19
CA LEU A 293 -6.36 2.99 10.90
C LEU A 293 -7.15 2.69 12.17
N GLY A 294 -6.51 2.32 13.27
CA GLY A 294 -7.14 2.20 14.58
C GLY A 294 -7.77 3.55 15.00
N ARG A 295 -7.01 4.64 14.91
CA ARG A 295 -7.48 6.01 15.22
C ARG A 295 -8.65 6.45 14.33
N ILE A 296 -8.64 6.14 13.04
CA ILE A 296 -9.75 6.46 12.12
C ILE A 296 -11.00 5.65 12.48
N ASP A 297 -10.86 4.36 12.78
CA ASP A 297 -12.01 3.49 13.09
C ASP A 297 -12.70 3.90 14.40
N THR A 298 -12.01 4.47 15.38
CA THR A 298 -12.67 5.00 16.61
C THR A 298 -13.69 6.08 16.32
N HIS A 299 -13.58 6.77 15.18
CA HIS A 299 -14.49 7.83 14.74
C HIS A 299 -15.48 7.34 13.66
N SER A 300 -15.38 6.09 13.20
CA SER A 300 -16.24 5.54 12.15
C SER A 300 -17.52 4.92 12.72
N GLN A 301 -18.62 5.07 11.97
CA GLN A 301 -19.83 4.29 12.20
C GLN A 301 -19.75 2.97 11.41
N GLN A 302 -20.41 1.92 11.93
CA GLN A 302 -20.32 0.59 11.30
C GLN A 302 -20.89 0.60 9.88
N GLU A 303 -21.92 1.43 9.62
CA GLU A 303 -22.61 1.55 8.34
C GLU A 303 -21.76 2.25 7.27
N THR A 304 -20.84 3.14 7.64
CA THR A 304 -20.03 3.96 6.73
C THR A 304 -18.55 3.59 6.71
N GLY A 305 -18.17 2.48 7.37
CA GLY A 305 -16.78 2.11 7.58
C GLY A 305 -15.97 1.94 6.29
N ALA A 306 -16.50 1.23 5.27
CA ALA A 306 -15.78 1.05 4.01
C ALA A 306 -15.69 2.35 3.21
N THR A 307 -16.75 3.16 3.22
CA THR A 307 -16.77 4.48 2.57
C THR A 307 -15.73 5.41 3.18
N LEU A 308 -15.65 5.50 4.51
CA LEU A 308 -14.70 6.36 5.20
C LEU A 308 -13.24 5.94 4.94
N LEU A 309 -12.94 4.65 4.98
CA LEU A 309 -11.62 4.12 4.67
C LEU A 309 -11.24 4.29 3.19
N SER A 310 -12.24 4.31 2.30
CA SER A 310 -12.03 4.63 0.88
C SER A 310 -11.75 6.13 0.68
N ILE A 311 -12.44 7.02 1.42
CA ILE A 311 -12.15 8.46 1.43
C ILE A 311 -10.70 8.71 1.91
N GLU A 312 -10.29 8.05 2.99
CA GLU A 312 -8.91 8.14 3.48
C GLU A 312 -7.89 7.67 2.43
N SER A 313 -8.15 6.56 1.77
CA SER A 313 -7.28 6.05 0.71
C SER A 313 -7.18 7.02 -0.47
N GLN A 314 -8.28 7.63 -0.88
CA GLN A 314 -8.28 8.64 -1.94
C GLN A 314 -7.54 9.92 -1.53
N ALA A 315 -7.69 10.35 -0.28
CA ALA A 315 -6.97 11.51 0.25
C ALA A 315 -5.45 11.31 0.17
N ARG A 316 -4.95 10.12 0.55
CA ARG A 316 -3.53 9.77 0.40
C ARG A 316 -3.09 9.78 -1.05
N ARG A 317 -3.85 9.11 -1.94
CA ARG A 317 -3.53 9.05 -3.38
C ARG A 317 -3.54 10.43 -4.02
N PHE A 318 -4.44 11.32 -3.58
CA PHE A 318 -4.44 12.72 -4.03
C PHE A 318 -3.11 13.40 -3.70
N MET A 319 -2.60 13.23 -2.48
CA MET A 319 -1.28 13.76 -2.12
C MET A 319 -0.16 13.15 -2.98
N THR A 320 -0.19 11.83 -3.21
CA THR A 320 0.79 11.18 -4.11
C THR A 320 0.76 11.77 -5.53
N VAL A 321 -0.44 12.00 -6.08
CA VAL A 321 -0.62 12.60 -7.42
C VAL A 321 -0.07 14.03 -7.48
N VAL A 322 -0.17 14.79 -6.41
CA VAL A 322 0.39 16.16 -6.32
C VAL A 322 1.91 16.11 -6.08
N ALA A 323 2.35 15.28 -5.15
CA ALA A 323 3.75 15.22 -4.74
C ALA A 323 4.66 14.61 -5.84
N ALA A 324 4.22 13.57 -6.55
CA ALA A 324 5.08 12.88 -7.51
C ALA A 324 5.58 13.77 -8.66
N PRO A 325 4.75 14.60 -9.34
CA PRO A 325 5.24 15.53 -10.35
C PRO A 325 6.16 16.61 -9.76
N LEU A 326 5.86 17.12 -8.57
CA LEU A 326 6.69 18.13 -7.91
C LEU A 326 8.07 17.56 -7.56
N LEU A 327 8.13 16.35 -7.06
CA LEU A 327 9.39 15.64 -6.83
C LEU A 327 10.12 15.39 -8.14
N GLY A 328 9.43 15.03 -9.22
CA GLY A 328 10.01 14.86 -10.54
C GLY A 328 10.71 16.12 -11.02
N LEU A 329 10.02 17.26 -10.97
CA LEU A 329 10.57 18.56 -11.34
C LEU A 329 11.77 18.95 -10.47
N ALA A 330 11.71 18.69 -9.15
CA ALA A 330 12.82 18.98 -8.24
C ALA A 330 14.04 18.09 -8.53
N VAL A 331 13.84 16.80 -8.81
CA VAL A 331 14.93 15.88 -9.19
C VAL A 331 15.54 16.28 -10.54
N ASP A 332 14.73 16.67 -11.53
CA ASP A 332 15.24 17.11 -12.83
C ASP A 332 16.03 18.43 -12.72
N ALA A 333 15.55 19.37 -11.92
CA ALA A 333 16.31 20.60 -11.62
C ALA A 333 17.63 20.28 -10.90
N ALA A 334 17.64 19.34 -9.96
CA ALA A 334 18.86 18.93 -9.26
C ALA A 334 19.89 18.26 -10.19
N ARG A 335 19.47 17.55 -11.23
CA ARG A 335 20.36 16.97 -12.25
C ARG A 335 21.21 18.01 -12.98
N THR A 336 20.69 19.23 -13.14
CA THR A 336 21.39 20.31 -13.84
C THR A 336 22.25 21.18 -12.93
N THR A 337 22.01 21.15 -11.61
CA THR A 337 22.62 22.11 -10.67
C THR A 337 23.49 21.47 -9.59
N SER A 338 23.36 20.17 -9.32
CA SER A 338 24.00 19.50 -8.16
C SER A 338 25.24 18.72 -8.58
N ALA A 339 26.31 18.83 -7.76
CA ALA A 339 27.50 17.98 -7.86
C ALA A 339 27.27 16.58 -7.23
N GLY A 340 26.16 16.40 -6.49
CA GLY A 340 25.78 15.14 -5.84
C GLY A 340 24.71 14.35 -6.61
N SER A 341 24.16 13.30 -5.98
CA SER A 341 23.06 12.53 -6.57
C SER A 341 21.84 13.42 -6.81
N PRO A 342 21.18 13.35 -7.98
CA PRO A 342 20.00 14.15 -8.29
C PRO A 342 18.77 13.81 -7.42
N PHE A 343 18.83 12.75 -6.60
CA PHE A 343 17.72 12.28 -5.78
C PHE A 343 17.63 12.95 -4.40
N TRP A 344 18.55 13.86 -4.03
CA TRP A 344 18.49 14.51 -2.72
C TRP A 344 17.18 15.30 -2.45
N PRO A 345 16.47 15.88 -3.45
CA PRO A 345 15.22 16.59 -3.17
C PRO A 345 14.11 15.69 -2.62
N VAL A 346 14.19 14.36 -2.85
CA VAL A 346 13.23 13.39 -2.33
C VAL A 346 13.18 13.39 -0.80
N GLY A 347 14.28 13.79 -0.15
CA GLY A 347 14.36 13.87 1.30
C GLY A 347 14.04 15.25 1.91
N VAL A 348 13.77 16.28 1.11
CA VAL A 348 13.61 17.67 1.59
C VAL A 348 12.17 18.15 1.63
N ALA A 349 11.26 17.52 0.92
CA ALA A 349 9.88 18.01 0.74
C ALA A 349 8.92 17.73 1.90
#